data_15924411f74c643852b57f7259de5bc0
#
_entry.id   15924411f74c643852b57f7259de5bc0
#
_cell.length_a   1.000
_cell.length_b   1.000
_cell.length_c   1.000
_cell.angle_alpha   90.00
_cell.angle_beta   90.00
_cell.angle_gamma   90.00
#
_symmetry.space_group_name_H-M   'P 1'
#
loop_
_entity.id
_entity.type
_entity.pdbx_description
1 polymer ?
#
loop_
_entity_poly.entity_id
_entity_poly.type
_entity_poly.pdbx_seq_one_letter_code
_entity_poly.pdbx_strand_id
1 'polypeptide(L)'
;MTGYKTYEYVWLDGYKPESSMRSKVKATDADTPPDWSFDGSSTQQAEGGSSDCLLIPVQTYSNPHGHDIVMTQVQSADHTTHPSNYRAEAEALVTDEWWFGFEQEFFLTDPETG
;
A
#
# COMPACT_ATOMS: atom_id res chain seq x y z
N MET A 1 -14.04 17.35 -21.71
CA MET A 1 -14.42 17.02 -20.33
C MET A 1 -13.37 16.09 -19.73
N THR A 2 -12.73 16.53 -18.70
CA THR A 2 -11.83 15.67 -17.95
C THR A 2 -12.68 14.71 -17.11
N GLY A 3 -12.53 13.42 -17.34
CA GLY A 3 -13.18 12.41 -16.53
C GLY A 3 -12.42 12.18 -15.24
N TYR A 4 -13.11 11.64 -14.26
CA TYR A 4 -12.45 11.14 -13.07
C TYR A 4 -11.71 9.83 -13.37
N LYS A 5 -10.55 9.67 -12.75
CA LYS A 5 -9.80 8.42 -12.70
C LYS A 5 -10.03 7.78 -11.34
N THR A 6 -9.97 6.46 -11.28
CA THR A 6 -10.08 5.73 -10.03
C THR A 6 -8.80 4.96 -9.76
N TYR A 7 -8.31 5.07 -8.54
CA TYR A 7 -7.08 4.41 -8.10
C TYR A 7 -7.36 3.61 -6.85
N GLU A 8 -6.91 2.37 -6.84
CA GLU A 8 -6.88 1.54 -5.64
C GLU A 8 -5.52 1.67 -4.96
N TYR A 9 -5.49 2.38 -3.84
CA TYR A 9 -4.29 2.56 -3.03
C TYR A 9 -4.09 1.34 -2.17
N VAL A 10 -2.92 0.75 -2.24
CA VAL A 10 -2.56 -0.47 -1.53
C VAL A 10 -1.41 -0.19 -0.58
N TRP A 11 -1.53 -0.66 0.67
CA TRP A 11 -0.47 -0.54 1.66
C TRP A 11 -0.42 -1.76 2.56
N LEU A 12 0.66 -1.90 3.30
CA LEU A 12 0.82 -2.94 4.31
C LEU A 12 0.49 -2.37 5.68
N ASP A 13 -0.32 -3.09 6.46
CA ASP A 13 -0.71 -2.66 7.79
C ASP A 13 0.36 -2.94 8.86
N GLY A 14 0.02 -2.66 10.12
CA GLY A 14 0.94 -2.84 11.25
C GLY A 14 0.74 -4.13 12.04
N TYR A 15 -0.02 -5.09 11.53
CA TYR A 15 -0.24 -6.35 12.23
C TYR A 15 1.03 -7.17 12.34
N LYS A 16 1.16 -7.89 13.44
CA LYS A 16 2.28 -8.79 13.74
C LYS A 16 1.78 -10.22 13.86
N PRO A 17 2.57 -11.24 13.54
CA PRO A 17 3.96 -11.18 13.04
C PRO A 17 4.07 -10.81 11.57
N GLU A 18 2.98 -10.88 10.81
CA GLU A 18 2.96 -10.57 9.39
C GLU A 18 1.95 -9.47 9.09
N SER A 19 2.37 -8.52 8.26
CA SER A 19 1.48 -7.47 7.77
C SER A 19 0.46 -8.03 6.80
N SER A 20 -0.77 -7.49 6.85
CA SER A 20 -1.79 -7.73 5.83
C SER A 20 -1.83 -6.58 4.84
N MET A 21 -2.22 -6.91 3.62
CA MET A 21 -2.41 -5.92 2.57
C MET A 21 -3.78 -5.26 2.73
N ARG A 22 -3.81 -3.94 2.71
CA ARG A 22 -5.02 -3.13 2.77
C ARG A 22 -5.18 -2.33 1.50
N SER A 23 -6.41 -1.98 1.17
CA SER A 23 -6.65 -1.08 0.05
C SER A 23 -7.87 -0.20 0.27
N LYS A 24 -7.90 0.91 -0.45
CA LYS A 24 -9.06 1.79 -0.55
C LYS A 24 -9.02 2.52 -1.90
N VAL A 25 -10.18 2.86 -2.42
CA VAL A 25 -10.30 3.45 -3.75
C VAL A 25 -10.57 4.94 -3.65
N LYS A 26 -9.87 5.71 -4.48
CA LYS A 26 -10.08 7.14 -4.64
C LYS A 26 -10.46 7.46 -6.07
N ALA A 27 -11.49 8.28 -6.23
CA ALA A 27 -11.80 8.93 -7.50
C ALA A 27 -11.19 10.34 -7.48
N THR A 28 -10.47 10.70 -8.53
CA THR A 28 -9.81 12.00 -8.63
C THR A 28 -9.77 12.48 -10.07
N ASP A 29 -9.76 13.78 -10.27
CA ASP A 29 -9.51 14.40 -11.56
C ASP A 29 -8.03 14.75 -11.80
N ALA A 30 -7.18 14.45 -10.85
CA ALA A 30 -5.73 14.63 -10.97
C ALA A 30 -5.13 13.68 -12.02
N ASP A 31 -4.12 14.14 -12.72
CA ASP A 31 -3.43 13.33 -13.74
C ASP A 31 -2.62 12.17 -13.16
N THR A 32 -2.16 12.32 -11.94
CA THR A 32 -1.41 11.31 -11.21
C THR A 32 -2.04 11.09 -9.83
N PRO A 33 -1.87 9.90 -9.21
CA PRO A 33 -2.45 9.66 -7.90
C PRO A 33 -1.83 10.60 -6.84
N PRO A 34 -2.68 11.40 -6.17
CA PRO A 34 -2.21 12.27 -5.09
C PRO A 34 -1.90 11.49 -3.82
N ASP A 35 -1.16 12.11 -2.90
CA ASP A 35 -1.04 11.61 -1.54
C ASP A 35 -2.43 11.50 -0.92
N TRP A 36 -2.60 10.51 -0.03
CA TRP A 36 -3.87 10.30 0.66
C TRP A 36 -3.62 9.97 2.13
N SER A 37 -4.68 9.74 2.86
CA SER A 37 -4.63 9.42 4.28
C SER A 37 -5.61 8.31 4.61
N PHE A 38 -5.42 7.69 5.78
CA PHE A 38 -6.32 6.67 6.30
C PHE A 38 -6.28 6.67 7.83
N ASP A 39 -7.29 6.06 8.43
CA ASP A 39 -7.35 5.88 9.87
C ASP A 39 -6.51 4.65 10.27
N GLY A 40 -5.36 4.91 10.85
CA GLY A 40 -4.41 3.86 11.26
C GLY A 40 -4.82 3.08 12.50
N SER A 41 -5.89 3.49 13.22
CA SER A 41 -6.32 2.80 14.43
C SER A 41 -6.87 1.40 14.13
N SER A 42 -7.53 1.22 12.98
CA SER A 42 -8.07 -0.07 12.56
C SER A 42 -7.04 -0.98 11.90
N THR A 43 -5.84 -0.47 11.61
CA THR A 43 -4.78 -1.20 10.92
C THR A 43 -3.55 -1.45 11.78
N GLN A 44 -3.64 -1.21 13.09
CA GLN A 44 -2.52 -1.32 14.05
C GLN A 44 -1.34 -0.40 13.71
N GLN A 45 -1.63 0.79 13.18
CA GLN A 45 -0.61 1.76 12.76
C GLN A 45 -0.70 3.09 13.50
N ALA A 46 -1.77 3.32 14.28
CA ALA A 46 -1.92 4.51 15.10
C ALA A 46 -2.85 4.26 16.28
N GLU A 47 -2.75 5.11 17.30
CA GLU A 47 -3.69 5.10 18.43
C GLU A 47 -4.92 5.94 18.11
N GLY A 48 -6.05 5.61 18.77
CA GLY A 48 -7.36 6.22 18.46
C GLY A 48 -7.44 7.74 18.66
N GLY A 49 -6.56 8.32 19.45
CA GLY A 49 -6.55 9.77 19.71
C GLY A 49 -5.74 10.58 18.69
N SER A 50 -4.92 9.92 17.87
CA SER A 50 -4.10 10.55 16.82
C SER A 50 -3.92 9.52 15.71
N SER A 51 -5.01 9.25 14.99
CA SER A 51 -5.12 8.04 14.17
C SER A 51 -4.79 8.22 12.69
N ASP A 52 -4.57 9.44 12.22
CA ASP A 52 -4.31 9.67 10.81
C ASP A 52 -2.89 9.26 10.41
N CYS A 53 -2.81 8.42 9.38
CA CYS A 53 -1.58 8.07 8.68
C CYS A 53 -1.68 8.50 7.22
N LEU A 54 -0.54 8.69 6.57
CA LEU A 54 -0.46 9.14 5.19
C LEU A 54 -0.09 7.98 4.26
N LEU A 55 -0.67 7.99 3.08
CA LEU A 55 -0.34 7.09 1.97
C LEU A 55 0.40 7.88 0.91
N ILE A 56 1.65 7.54 0.70
CA ILE A 56 2.52 8.20 -0.27
C ILE A 56 2.70 7.27 -1.48
N PRO A 57 2.23 7.64 -2.67
CA PRO A 57 2.39 6.82 -3.86
C PRO A 57 3.86 6.52 -4.18
N VAL A 58 4.14 5.27 -4.49
CA VAL A 58 5.47 4.79 -4.88
C VAL A 58 5.48 4.36 -6.34
N GLN A 59 4.46 3.62 -6.76
CA GLN A 59 4.36 3.07 -8.11
C GLN A 59 2.90 2.89 -8.49
N THR A 60 2.57 3.15 -9.75
CA THR A 60 1.23 2.96 -10.30
C THR A 60 1.26 1.87 -11.35
N TYR A 61 0.27 0.98 -11.29
CA TYR A 61 0.12 -0.14 -12.23
C TYR A 61 -1.23 -0.03 -12.92
N SER A 62 -1.22 -0.10 -14.25
CA SER A 62 -2.44 -0.14 -15.04
C SER A 62 -3.17 -1.46 -14.80
N ASN A 63 -4.47 -1.40 -14.58
CA ASN A 63 -5.32 -2.57 -14.38
C ASN A 63 -6.52 -2.50 -15.33
N PRO A 64 -6.50 -3.25 -16.46
CA PRO A 64 -7.59 -3.19 -17.42
C PRO A 64 -8.90 -3.80 -16.91
N HIS A 65 -8.87 -4.51 -15.78
CA HIS A 65 -10.04 -5.18 -15.21
C HIS A 65 -10.66 -4.45 -14.01
N GLY A 66 -10.17 -3.27 -13.68
CA GLY A 66 -10.66 -2.51 -12.54
C GLY A 66 -9.93 -1.19 -12.39
N HIS A 67 -9.82 -0.72 -11.15
CA HIS A 67 -9.10 0.52 -10.85
C HIS A 67 -7.60 0.32 -11.05
N ASP A 68 -6.91 1.35 -11.52
CA ASP A 68 -5.45 1.33 -11.52
C ASP A 68 -4.95 1.19 -10.08
N ILE A 69 -3.89 0.42 -9.89
CA ILE A 69 -3.37 0.08 -8.58
C ILE A 69 -2.20 0.99 -8.25
N VAL A 70 -2.24 1.61 -7.08
CA VAL A 70 -1.19 2.48 -6.58
C VAL A 70 -0.55 1.83 -5.36
N MET A 71 0.69 1.37 -5.52
CA MET A 71 1.47 0.90 -4.38
C MET A 71 1.93 2.10 -3.58
N THR A 72 1.71 2.07 -2.27
CA THR A 72 2.03 3.19 -1.40
C THR A 72 2.91 2.76 -0.24
N GLN A 73 3.55 3.73 0.38
CA GLN A 73 4.23 3.57 1.66
C GLN A 73 3.56 4.47 2.70
N VAL A 74 3.66 4.06 3.95
CA VAL A 74 2.99 4.74 5.07
C VAL A 74 3.93 5.73 5.74
N GLN A 75 3.43 6.94 5.96
CA GLN A 75 4.06 7.94 6.81
C GLN A 75 3.14 8.29 7.97
N SER A 76 3.72 8.75 9.05
CA SER A 76 2.96 9.34 10.15
C SER A 76 2.42 10.71 9.74
N ALA A 77 1.45 11.24 10.48
CA ALA A 77 0.79 12.51 10.16
C ALA A 77 1.76 13.70 10.06
N ASP A 78 2.90 13.63 10.72
CA ASP A 78 3.97 14.64 10.67
C ASP A 78 4.95 14.45 9.51
N HIS A 79 4.63 13.56 8.56
CA HIS A 79 5.45 13.21 7.38
C HIS A 79 6.74 12.47 7.72
N THR A 80 6.91 11.95 8.92
CA THR A 80 8.02 11.03 9.22
C THR A 80 7.68 9.62 8.77
N THR A 81 8.70 8.80 8.51
CA THR A 81 8.52 7.39 8.16
C THR A 81 7.80 6.66 9.29
N HIS A 82 6.68 6.00 8.97
CA HIS A 82 5.96 5.22 9.96
C HIS A 82 6.78 3.97 10.35
N PRO A 83 6.76 3.55 11.63
CA PRO A 83 7.53 2.37 12.07
C PRO A 83 7.18 1.07 11.35
N SER A 84 5.98 0.94 10.77
CA SER A 84 5.57 -0.22 9.97
C SER A 84 6.05 -0.17 8.52
N ASN A 85 6.71 0.91 8.11
CA ASN A 85 7.13 1.13 6.73
C ASN A 85 8.52 0.53 6.48
N TYR A 86 8.57 -0.78 6.24
CA TYR A 86 9.83 -1.47 5.93
C TYR A 86 10.36 -1.17 4.53
N ARG A 87 9.51 -0.66 3.63
CA ARG A 87 9.96 -0.20 2.30
C ARG A 87 10.99 0.91 2.42
N ALA A 88 10.77 1.88 3.30
CA ALA A 88 11.72 2.97 3.51
C ALA A 88 13.06 2.47 4.03
N GLU A 89 13.06 1.48 4.92
CA GLU A 89 14.29 0.82 5.38
C GLU A 89 15.00 0.10 4.22
N ALA A 90 14.25 -0.63 3.41
CA ALA A 90 14.81 -1.35 2.27
C ALA A 90 15.42 -0.40 1.24
N GLU A 91 14.74 0.71 0.94
CA GLU A 91 15.25 1.72 0.01
C GLU A 91 16.59 2.31 0.46
N ALA A 92 16.78 2.46 1.78
CA ALA A 92 18.03 2.99 2.33
C ALA A 92 19.19 1.98 2.25
N LEU A 93 18.90 0.67 2.16
CA LEU A 93 19.89 -0.39 2.20
C LEU A 93 20.20 -0.98 0.81
N VAL A 94 19.22 -0.98 -0.10
CA VAL A 94 19.34 -1.63 -1.40
C VAL A 94 20.08 -0.74 -2.39
N THR A 95 21.05 -1.31 -3.08
CA THR A 95 21.82 -0.65 -4.15
C THR A 95 21.61 -1.40 -5.46
N ASP A 96 22.11 -0.85 -6.57
CA ASP A 96 22.04 -1.48 -7.89
C ASP A 96 22.76 -2.83 -7.99
N GLU A 97 23.57 -3.16 -7.00
CA GLU A 97 24.29 -4.44 -6.95
C GLU A 97 23.41 -5.60 -6.49
N TRP A 98 22.25 -5.32 -5.88
CA TRP A 98 21.35 -6.35 -5.37
C TRP A 98 20.47 -6.89 -6.49
N TRP A 99 20.35 -8.20 -6.53
CA TRP A 99 19.48 -8.91 -7.45
C TRP A 99 18.41 -9.65 -6.65
N PHE A 100 17.14 -9.49 -7.05
CA PHE A 100 16.01 -10.14 -6.38
C PHE A 100 15.22 -10.96 -7.40
N GLY A 101 14.77 -12.13 -6.96
CA GLY A 101 13.85 -12.96 -7.70
C GLY A 101 12.77 -13.47 -6.76
N PHE A 102 11.55 -13.52 -7.25
CA PHE A 102 10.43 -14.02 -6.47
C PHE A 102 9.81 -15.20 -7.21
N GLU A 103 9.56 -16.28 -6.47
CA GLU A 103 8.82 -17.43 -6.98
C GLU A 103 7.53 -17.54 -6.18
N GLN A 104 6.40 -17.52 -6.87
CA GLN A 104 5.10 -17.70 -6.24
C GLN A 104 4.72 -19.18 -6.33
N GLU A 105 4.65 -19.84 -5.20
CA GLU A 105 4.30 -21.25 -5.10
C GLU A 105 2.94 -21.42 -4.41
N PHE A 106 2.12 -22.31 -4.92
CA PHE A 106 0.81 -22.58 -4.35
C PHE A 106 0.32 -23.97 -4.76
N PHE A 107 -0.64 -24.46 -3.99
CA PHE A 107 -1.36 -25.68 -4.34
C PHE A 107 -2.79 -25.32 -4.77
N LEU A 108 -3.27 -26.00 -5.80
CA LEU A 108 -4.70 -25.95 -6.12
C LEU A 108 -5.42 -26.96 -5.21
N THR A 109 -6.42 -26.49 -4.52
CA THR A 109 -7.22 -27.34 -3.63
C THR A 109 -8.64 -27.45 -4.13
N ASP A 110 -9.29 -28.54 -3.78
CA ASP A 110 -10.70 -28.72 -4.08
C ASP A 110 -11.52 -27.86 -3.10
N PRO A 111 -12.48 -27.06 -3.58
CA PRO A 111 -13.28 -26.19 -2.71
C PRO A 111 -14.11 -26.95 -1.65
N GLU A 112 -14.45 -28.23 -1.90
CA GLU A 112 -15.27 -29.01 -1.00
C GLU A 112 -14.45 -29.88 -0.03
N THR A 113 -13.28 -30.32 -0.45
CA THR A 113 -12.45 -31.26 0.33
C THR A 113 -11.15 -30.69 0.84
N GLY A 114 -10.73 -29.54 0.33
CA GLY A 114 -9.49 -28.88 0.75
C GLY A 114 -8.24 -29.29 0.00
#